data_235e73cc93897acf7b30c3b057b75eac
#
_entry.id   235e73cc93897acf7b30c3b057b75eac
#
_cell.length_a   1.000
_cell.length_b   1.000
_cell.length_c   1.000
_cell.angle_alpha   90.00
_cell.angle_beta   90.00
_cell.angle_gamma   90.00
#
_symmetry.space_group_name_H-M   'P 1'
#
loop_
_entity.id
_entity.type
_entity.pdbx_description
1 polymer ?
#
loop_
_entity_poly.entity_id
_entity_poly.type
_entity_poly.pdbx_seq_one_letter_code
_entity_poly.pdbx_strand_id
1 'polypeptide(L)'
;MQDHSRYDPVWRAAEPYMRVRKNDVHLPLAFHWAGRLLDAHPEADRDICLLATMLHDIGWYSIDMERIIDEGFRSENFLTSDVRYLHEAEGVRLAREVLGTTGWAEDTIEAVCEIIDGHDTRAEPRHLNDRIVRDADKLWRYSVIGLSIASDWFGGSLKQYAEQVERDLPKFETETGRQLAETELARSRAALMLHVL
;
A
#
# COMPACT_ATOMS: atom_id res chain seq x y z
N MET A 1 12.18 -3.70 19.61
CA MET A 1 12.21 -3.36 18.16
C MET A 1 12.39 -4.68 17.44
N GLN A 2 11.47 -5.05 16.56
CA GLN A 2 11.58 -6.32 15.82
C GLN A 2 12.76 -6.21 14.85
N ASP A 3 13.51 -7.31 14.71
CA ASP A 3 14.60 -7.39 13.74
C ASP A 3 13.98 -7.65 12.33
N HIS A 4 14.12 -6.67 11.46
CA HIS A 4 13.64 -6.74 10.08
C HIS A 4 14.77 -6.97 9.07
N SER A 5 16.01 -7.25 9.52
CA SER A 5 17.18 -7.38 8.65
C SER A 5 17.06 -8.47 7.58
N ARG A 6 16.23 -9.49 7.81
CA ARG A 6 15.95 -10.53 6.80
C ARG A 6 15.27 -10.01 5.53
N TYR A 7 14.62 -8.84 5.60
CA TYR A 7 13.97 -8.20 4.43
C TYR A 7 14.89 -7.21 3.70
N ASP A 8 16.07 -6.88 4.26
CA ASP A 8 17.02 -5.95 3.65
C ASP A 8 17.43 -6.33 2.21
N PRO A 9 17.67 -7.62 1.88
CA PRO A 9 17.97 -7.99 0.50
C PRO A 9 16.83 -7.67 -0.46
N VAL A 10 15.58 -7.86 -0.02
CA VAL A 10 14.38 -7.56 -0.82
C VAL A 10 14.26 -6.05 -1.05
N TRP A 11 14.44 -5.23 0.01
CA TRP A 11 14.43 -3.76 -0.12
C TRP A 11 15.47 -3.27 -1.12
N ARG A 12 16.70 -3.81 -1.07
CA ARG A 12 17.77 -3.43 -2.02
C ARG A 12 17.45 -3.84 -3.45
N ALA A 13 16.87 -5.02 -3.64
CA ALA A 13 16.50 -5.51 -4.98
C ALA A 13 15.29 -4.76 -5.55
N ALA A 14 14.35 -4.32 -4.70
CA ALA A 14 13.17 -3.57 -5.10
C ALA A 14 13.42 -2.06 -5.31
N GLU A 15 14.49 -1.48 -4.71
CA GLU A 15 14.76 -0.03 -4.71
C GLU A 15 14.67 0.61 -6.10
N PRO A 16 15.23 0.03 -7.18
CA PRO A 16 15.14 0.62 -8.51
C PRO A 16 13.70 0.86 -9.00
N TYR A 17 12.75 0.05 -8.56
CA TYR A 17 11.35 0.08 -8.95
C TYR A 17 10.50 1.03 -8.08
N MET A 18 11.05 1.56 -6.99
CA MET A 18 10.34 2.40 -6.02
C MET A 18 10.36 3.90 -6.35
N ARG A 19 11.05 4.30 -7.43
CA ARG A 19 11.28 5.72 -7.77
C ARG A 19 10.10 6.42 -8.44
N VAL A 20 8.96 5.75 -8.56
CA VAL A 20 7.72 6.28 -9.13
C VAL A 20 6.70 6.50 -8.03
N ARG A 21 5.80 7.48 -8.22
CA ARG A 21 4.66 7.73 -7.33
C ARG A 21 5.01 7.83 -5.84
N LYS A 22 6.22 8.25 -5.50
CA LYS A 22 6.67 8.26 -4.09
C LYS A 22 6.58 6.89 -3.40
N ASN A 23 6.76 5.81 -4.14
CA ASN A 23 6.80 4.46 -3.57
C ASN A 23 8.00 4.27 -2.63
N ASP A 24 9.05 5.08 -2.77
CA ASP A 24 10.16 5.20 -1.81
C ASP A 24 9.73 5.72 -0.41
N VAL A 25 8.55 6.31 -0.30
CA VAL A 25 7.92 6.74 0.96
C VAL A 25 6.71 5.86 1.30
N HIS A 26 5.85 5.57 0.31
CA HIS A 26 4.63 4.79 0.48
C HIS A 26 4.93 3.38 1.01
N LEU A 27 5.77 2.62 0.31
CA LEU A 27 6.01 1.21 0.65
C LEU A 27 6.65 1.02 2.04
N PRO A 28 7.65 1.81 2.48
CA PRO A 28 8.13 1.74 3.86
C PRO A 28 7.07 2.09 4.92
N LEU A 29 6.19 3.07 4.64
CA LEU A 29 5.09 3.40 5.56
C LEU A 29 4.05 2.28 5.62
N ALA A 30 3.65 1.73 4.48
CA ALA A 30 2.74 0.59 4.43
C ALA A 30 3.33 -0.63 5.15
N PHE A 31 4.63 -0.93 4.96
CA PHE A 31 5.34 -1.99 5.69
C PHE A 31 5.30 -1.78 7.20
N HIS A 32 5.51 -0.56 7.68
CA HIS A 32 5.37 -0.23 9.10
C HIS A 32 3.95 -0.55 9.61
N TRP A 33 2.91 -0.17 8.86
CA TRP A 33 1.53 -0.44 9.23
C TRP A 33 1.17 -1.93 9.17
N ALA A 34 1.69 -2.67 8.18
CA ALA A 34 1.55 -4.12 8.13
C ALA A 34 2.12 -4.77 9.42
N GLY A 35 3.30 -4.33 9.86
CA GLY A 35 3.87 -4.80 11.13
C GLY A 35 2.94 -4.56 12.33
N ARG A 36 2.32 -3.39 12.40
CA ARG A 36 1.36 -3.04 13.47
C ARG A 36 0.07 -3.88 13.43
N LEU A 37 -0.45 -4.15 12.24
CA LEU A 37 -1.60 -5.04 12.05
C LEU A 37 -1.26 -6.48 12.44
N LEU A 38 -0.10 -6.97 12.05
CA LEU A 38 0.38 -8.32 12.37
C LEU A 38 0.63 -8.55 13.86
N ASP A 39 0.95 -7.51 14.62
CA ASP A 39 1.05 -7.62 16.08
C ASP A 39 -0.31 -7.89 16.74
N ALA A 40 -1.41 -7.52 16.09
CA ALA A 40 -2.78 -7.80 16.54
C ALA A 40 -3.38 -9.06 15.89
N HIS A 41 -2.75 -9.59 14.85
CA HIS A 41 -3.21 -10.77 14.09
C HIS A 41 -2.10 -11.83 14.00
N PRO A 42 -1.75 -12.49 15.12
CA PRO A 42 -0.67 -13.49 15.15
C PRO A 42 -0.96 -14.74 14.30
N GLU A 43 -2.20 -14.96 13.89
CA GLU A 43 -2.63 -16.04 13.00
C GLU A 43 -2.32 -15.77 11.52
N ALA A 44 -1.97 -14.54 11.16
CA ALA A 44 -1.56 -14.19 9.80
C ALA A 44 -0.08 -14.55 9.56
N ASP A 45 0.26 -14.90 8.32
CA ASP A 45 1.65 -15.15 7.94
C ASP A 45 2.41 -13.83 7.80
N ARG A 46 3.33 -13.61 8.74
CA ARG A 46 4.11 -12.36 8.83
C ARG A 46 4.98 -12.13 7.60
N ASP A 47 5.65 -13.17 7.09
CA ASP A 47 6.54 -13.04 5.96
C ASP A 47 5.76 -12.72 4.68
N ILE A 48 4.69 -13.45 4.42
CA ILE A 48 3.84 -13.22 3.25
C ILE A 48 3.27 -11.80 3.28
N CYS A 49 2.69 -11.37 4.40
CA CYS A 49 2.12 -10.02 4.51
C CYS A 49 3.14 -8.90 4.32
N LEU A 50 4.31 -9.01 4.97
CA LEU A 50 5.34 -7.99 4.87
C LEU A 50 5.94 -7.92 3.47
N LEU A 51 6.23 -9.06 2.84
CA LEU A 51 6.75 -9.13 1.48
C LEU A 51 5.73 -8.60 0.45
N ALA A 52 4.47 -9.01 0.58
CA ALA A 52 3.42 -8.49 -0.29
C ALA A 52 3.28 -6.98 -0.15
N THR A 53 3.29 -6.45 1.08
CA THR A 53 3.22 -5.00 1.32
C THR A 53 4.44 -4.25 0.77
N MET A 54 5.65 -4.85 0.83
CA MET A 54 6.85 -4.24 0.24
C MET A 54 6.78 -4.13 -1.28
N LEU A 55 6.07 -5.02 -1.94
CA LEU A 55 6.18 -5.24 -3.39
C LEU A 55 4.88 -4.94 -4.16
N HIS A 56 3.74 -4.67 -3.47
CA HIS A 56 2.44 -4.56 -4.14
C HIS A 56 2.41 -3.51 -5.25
N ASP A 57 3.08 -2.41 -5.06
CA ASP A 57 3.02 -1.23 -5.95
C ASP A 57 4.26 -1.02 -6.84
N ILE A 58 5.26 -1.95 -6.82
CA ILE A 58 6.46 -1.79 -7.65
C ILE A 58 6.17 -1.90 -9.15
N GLY A 59 5.04 -2.49 -9.52
CA GLY A 59 4.61 -2.61 -10.92
C GLY A 59 4.30 -1.28 -11.61
N TRP A 60 4.01 -0.22 -10.85
CA TRP A 60 3.87 1.13 -11.40
C TRP A 60 5.11 1.62 -12.13
N TYR A 61 6.28 1.08 -11.82
CA TYR A 61 7.53 1.38 -12.51
C TYR A 61 7.48 1.09 -14.03
N SER A 62 6.72 0.09 -14.42
CA SER A 62 6.58 -0.35 -15.82
C SER A 62 5.55 0.47 -16.63
N ILE A 63 4.85 1.41 -15.98
CA ILE A 63 3.79 2.21 -16.62
C ILE A 63 4.28 3.63 -16.86
N ASP A 64 3.99 4.16 -18.04
CA ASP A 64 4.34 5.53 -18.39
C ASP A 64 3.69 6.53 -17.43
N MET A 65 4.45 7.53 -16.98
CA MET A 65 4.01 8.52 -16.01
C MET A 65 2.82 9.36 -16.51
N GLU A 66 2.76 9.68 -17.82
CA GLU A 66 1.64 10.43 -18.40
C GLU A 66 0.36 9.59 -18.30
N ARG A 67 0.42 8.29 -18.58
CA ARG A 67 -0.71 7.38 -18.41
C ARG A 67 -1.16 7.27 -16.95
N ILE A 68 -0.21 7.22 -16.00
CA ILE A 68 -0.55 7.18 -14.56
C ILE A 68 -1.34 8.41 -14.13
N ILE A 69 -1.01 9.58 -14.66
CA ILE A 69 -1.67 10.85 -14.31
C ILE A 69 -3.03 10.94 -15.02
N ASP A 70 -3.07 10.74 -16.32
CA ASP A 70 -4.23 11.02 -17.16
C ASP A 70 -5.31 9.93 -17.07
N GLU A 71 -4.91 8.66 -17.01
CA GLU A 71 -5.82 7.52 -16.93
C GLU A 71 -6.00 7.03 -15.48
N GLY A 72 -5.09 7.43 -14.58
CA GLY A 72 -5.08 7.08 -13.15
C GLY A 72 -5.78 8.14 -12.28
N PHE A 73 -5.03 8.74 -11.36
CA PHE A 73 -5.55 9.51 -10.20
C PHE A 73 -6.43 10.71 -10.52
N ARG A 74 -6.33 11.32 -11.69
CA ARG A 74 -7.12 12.48 -12.12
C ARG A 74 -8.24 12.11 -13.08
N SER A 75 -8.36 10.83 -13.42
CA SER A 75 -9.42 10.35 -14.29
C SER A 75 -10.72 10.12 -13.50
N GLU A 76 -11.86 10.58 -14.04
CA GLU A 76 -13.19 10.21 -13.54
C GLU A 76 -13.44 8.70 -13.64
N ASN A 77 -12.70 8.00 -14.52
CA ASN A 77 -12.79 6.57 -14.77
C ASN A 77 -11.67 5.76 -14.05
N PHE A 78 -11.00 6.33 -13.04
CA PHE A 78 -9.90 5.65 -12.33
C PHE A 78 -10.23 4.22 -11.92
N LEU A 79 -11.43 4.01 -11.38
CA LEU A 79 -11.85 2.69 -10.87
C LEU A 79 -12.00 1.62 -11.97
N THR A 80 -12.14 2.03 -13.23
CA THR A 80 -12.30 1.14 -14.39
C THR A 80 -11.12 1.20 -15.35
N SER A 81 -10.10 2.00 -15.03
CA SER A 81 -8.90 2.14 -15.88
C SER A 81 -8.08 0.85 -15.89
N ASP A 82 -7.57 0.48 -17.05
CA ASP A 82 -6.72 -0.70 -17.26
C ASP A 82 -5.35 -0.56 -16.60
N VAL A 83 -4.88 0.66 -16.31
CA VAL A 83 -3.60 0.89 -15.61
C VAL A 83 -3.57 0.24 -14.23
N ARG A 84 -4.74 0.08 -13.57
CA ARG A 84 -4.84 -0.64 -12.30
C ARG A 84 -4.55 -2.13 -12.43
N TYR A 85 -5.02 -2.76 -13.49
CA TYR A 85 -4.73 -4.17 -13.78
C TYR A 85 -3.31 -4.37 -14.28
N LEU A 86 -2.81 -3.40 -15.07
CA LEU A 86 -1.45 -3.46 -15.60
C LEU A 86 -0.40 -3.37 -14.50
N HIS A 87 -0.58 -2.46 -13.50
CA HIS A 87 0.40 -2.38 -12.42
C HIS A 87 0.41 -3.62 -11.53
N GLU A 88 -0.75 -4.26 -11.30
CA GLU A 88 -0.82 -5.53 -10.57
C GLU A 88 -0.07 -6.64 -11.32
N ALA A 89 -0.32 -6.80 -12.63
CA ALA A 89 0.35 -7.81 -13.45
C ALA A 89 1.87 -7.60 -13.49
N GLU A 90 2.33 -6.36 -13.70
CA GLU A 90 3.76 -6.02 -13.67
C GLU A 90 4.34 -6.15 -12.24
N GLY A 91 3.56 -5.83 -11.22
CA GLY A 91 3.92 -6.05 -9.81
C GLY A 91 4.21 -7.51 -9.53
N VAL A 92 3.34 -8.41 -9.97
CA VAL A 92 3.56 -9.88 -9.86
C VAL A 92 4.84 -10.30 -10.58
N ARG A 93 5.07 -9.83 -11.81
CA ARG A 93 6.28 -10.17 -12.56
C ARG A 93 7.55 -9.72 -11.84
N LEU A 94 7.59 -8.47 -11.39
CA LEU A 94 8.74 -7.91 -10.68
C LEU A 94 8.93 -8.53 -9.29
N ALA A 95 7.85 -8.83 -8.57
CA ALA A 95 7.93 -9.48 -7.27
C ALA A 95 8.54 -10.89 -7.37
N ARG A 96 8.18 -11.69 -8.39
CA ARG A 96 8.83 -12.98 -8.66
C ARG A 96 10.32 -12.83 -8.89
N GLU A 97 10.74 -11.86 -9.69
CA GLU A 97 12.14 -11.60 -9.96
C GLU A 97 12.91 -11.22 -8.69
N VAL A 98 12.39 -10.26 -7.92
CA VAL A 98 12.98 -9.78 -6.68
C VAL A 98 13.08 -10.90 -5.64
N LEU A 99 12.00 -11.63 -5.41
CA LEU A 99 11.97 -12.70 -4.39
C LEU A 99 12.80 -13.92 -4.80
N GLY A 100 12.78 -14.29 -6.09
CA GLY A 100 13.60 -15.37 -6.61
C GLY A 100 15.10 -15.11 -6.47
N THR A 101 15.53 -13.86 -6.68
CA THR A 101 16.95 -13.48 -6.51
C THR A 101 17.37 -13.30 -5.06
N THR A 102 16.42 -13.15 -4.13
CA THR A 102 16.68 -12.95 -2.69
C THR A 102 16.49 -14.20 -1.84
N GLY A 103 16.23 -15.36 -2.49
CA GLY A 103 16.30 -16.69 -1.87
C GLY A 103 15.04 -17.10 -1.10
N TRP A 104 13.88 -16.51 -1.42
CA TRP A 104 12.60 -16.93 -0.85
C TRP A 104 12.10 -18.23 -1.52
N ALA A 105 11.40 -19.06 -0.73
CA ALA A 105 10.83 -20.31 -1.22
C ALA A 105 9.69 -20.04 -2.24
N GLU A 106 9.54 -20.93 -3.21
CA GLU A 106 8.55 -20.78 -4.29
C GLU A 106 7.11 -20.65 -3.73
N ASP A 107 6.75 -21.44 -2.72
CA ASP A 107 5.43 -21.35 -2.09
C ASP A 107 5.16 -19.97 -1.47
N THR A 108 6.19 -19.34 -0.90
CA THR A 108 6.10 -17.96 -0.38
C THR A 108 5.95 -16.95 -1.52
N ILE A 109 6.71 -17.13 -2.59
CA ILE A 109 6.63 -16.27 -3.79
C ILE A 109 5.23 -16.33 -4.39
N GLU A 110 4.67 -17.53 -4.57
CA GLU A 110 3.32 -17.71 -5.09
C GLU A 110 2.28 -17.03 -4.21
N ALA A 111 2.35 -17.21 -2.88
CA ALA A 111 1.40 -16.60 -1.95
C ALA A 111 1.50 -15.06 -1.95
N VAL A 112 2.70 -14.49 -2.06
CA VAL A 112 2.91 -13.04 -2.21
C VAL A 112 2.32 -12.54 -3.52
N CYS A 113 2.60 -13.22 -4.62
CA CYS A 113 2.09 -12.87 -5.95
C CYS A 113 0.56 -12.95 -6.02
N GLU A 114 -0.06 -13.92 -5.35
CA GLU A 114 -1.52 -14.02 -5.26
C GLU A 114 -2.16 -12.79 -4.59
N ILE A 115 -1.52 -12.22 -3.59
CA ILE A 115 -2.00 -11.00 -2.91
C ILE A 115 -1.81 -9.79 -3.84
N ILE A 116 -0.62 -9.64 -4.45
CA ILE A 116 -0.32 -8.53 -5.36
C ILE A 116 -1.31 -8.50 -6.52
N ASP A 117 -1.61 -9.68 -7.10
CA ASP A 117 -2.61 -9.83 -8.14
C ASP A 117 -4.02 -9.56 -7.59
N GLY A 118 -4.51 -8.38 -7.77
CA GLY A 118 -5.84 -7.95 -7.35
C GLY A 118 -5.89 -7.24 -5.99
N HIS A 119 -4.78 -6.76 -5.43
CA HIS A 119 -4.80 -5.99 -4.18
C HIS A 119 -5.64 -4.72 -4.30
N ASP A 120 -5.68 -4.12 -5.50
CA ASP A 120 -6.41 -2.90 -5.82
C ASP A 120 -7.72 -3.16 -6.59
N THR A 121 -7.76 -4.22 -7.43
CA THR A 121 -8.85 -4.47 -8.37
C THR A 121 -9.84 -5.55 -7.94
N ARG A 122 -9.42 -6.52 -7.13
CA ARG A 122 -10.30 -7.59 -6.63
C ARG A 122 -11.32 -7.04 -5.64
N ALA A 123 -12.60 -7.33 -5.86
CA ALA A 123 -13.69 -6.80 -5.04
C ALA A 123 -13.58 -7.22 -3.56
N GLU A 124 -13.29 -8.51 -3.30
CA GLU A 124 -13.21 -9.06 -1.94
C GLU A 124 -11.84 -9.69 -1.68
N PRO A 125 -11.26 -9.50 -0.51
CA PRO A 125 -10.02 -10.18 -0.13
C PRO A 125 -10.26 -11.69 0.01
N ARG A 126 -9.27 -12.52 -0.34
CA ARG A 126 -9.39 -13.98 -0.31
C ARG A 126 -9.20 -14.57 1.08
N HIS A 127 -8.33 -13.99 1.87
CA HIS A 127 -7.94 -14.49 3.20
C HIS A 127 -7.38 -13.36 4.09
N LEU A 128 -7.03 -13.68 5.33
CA LEU A 128 -6.58 -12.70 6.31
C LEU A 128 -5.31 -11.94 5.87
N ASN A 129 -4.33 -12.63 5.27
CA ASN A 129 -3.11 -11.98 4.80
C ASN A 129 -3.41 -10.89 3.75
N ASP A 130 -4.32 -11.16 2.81
CA ASP A 130 -4.80 -10.21 1.81
C ASP A 130 -5.47 -8.99 2.48
N ARG A 131 -6.34 -9.23 3.50
CA ARG A 131 -6.97 -8.14 4.28
C ARG A 131 -5.94 -7.24 4.94
N ILE A 132 -4.91 -7.84 5.56
CA ILE A 132 -3.83 -7.09 6.25
C ILE A 132 -3.05 -6.22 5.26
N VAL A 133 -2.69 -6.77 4.10
CA VAL A 133 -1.96 -6.01 3.07
C VAL A 133 -2.78 -4.83 2.56
N ARG A 134 -4.06 -5.04 2.25
CA ARG A 134 -4.98 -3.98 1.81
C ARG A 134 -5.18 -2.90 2.88
N ASP A 135 -5.27 -3.28 4.14
CA ASP A 135 -5.41 -2.32 5.22
C ASP A 135 -4.11 -1.54 5.45
N ALA A 136 -2.96 -2.21 5.36
CA ALA A 136 -1.66 -1.56 5.47
C ALA A 136 -1.44 -0.54 4.34
N ASP A 137 -1.83 -0.90 3.10
CA ASP A 137 -1.82 0.02 1.96
C ASP A 137 -2.75 1.22 2.19
N LYS A 138 -3.94 1.04 2.75
CA LYS A 138 -4.83 2.16 3.06
C LYS A 138 -4.27 3.05 4.19
N LEU A 139 -3.67 2.45 5.23
CA LEU A 139 -3.27 3.13 6.46
C LEU A 139 -2.21 4.23 6.25
N TRP A 140 -1.27 4.08 5.32
CA TRP A 140 -0.24 5.10 5.11
C TRP A 140 -0.83 6.47 4.79
N ARG A 141 -1.97 6.52 4.10
CA ARG A 141 -2.67 7.74 3.69
C ARG A 141 -3.25 8.54 4.86
N TYR A 142 -3.37 7.94 6.04
CA TYR A 142 -3.88 8.58 7.26
C TYR A 142 -2.81 9.33 8.04
N SER A 143 -1.52 9.09 7.74
CA SER A 143 -0.39 9.80 8.34
C SER A 143 -0.26 11.22 7.77
N VAL A 144 0.44 12.11 8.50
CA VAL A 144 0.76 13.48 8.03
C VAL A 144 1.42 13.46 6.65
N ILE A 145 2.39 12.56 6.46
CA ILE A 145 3.13 12.42 5.20
C ILE A 145 2.19 11.89 4.10
N GLY A 146 1.42 10.87 4.41
CA GLY A 146 0.49 10.26 3.46
C GLY A 146 -0.61 11.22 3.01
N LEU A 147 -1.22 11.96 3.94
CA LEU A 147 -2.19 13.00 3.61
C LEU A 147 -1.60 14.05 2.65
N SER A 148 -0.37 14.49 2.92
CA SER A 148 0.30 15.51 2.10
C SER A 148 0.59 15.01 0.69
N ILE A 149 1.13 13.80 0.54
CA ILE A 149 1.45 13.22 -0.77
C ILE A 149 0.18 12.89 -1.56
N ALA A 150 -0.78 12.22 -0.92
CA ALA A 150 -1.97 11.77 -1.61
C ALA A 150 -2.91 12.94 -1.99
N SER A 151 -2.99 14.00 -1.20
CA SER A 151 -3.75 15.19 -1.58
C SER A 151 -3.25 15.82 -2.89
N ASP A 152 -1.94 15.80 -3.14
CA ASP A 152 -1.36 16.28 -4.41
C ASP A 152 -1.75 15.38 -5.59
N TRP A 153 -1.80 14.07 -5.38
CA TRP A 153 -2.18 13.12 -6.44
C TRP A 153 -3.64 13.28 -6.87
N PHE A 154 -4.54 13.40 -5.91
CA PHE A 154 -5.98 13.48 -6.17
C PHE A 154 -6.47 14.90 -6.45
N GLY A 155 -5.63 15.91 -6.30
CA GLY A 155 -5.95 17.30 -6.64
C GLY A 155 -6.98 17.90 -5.70
N GLY A 156 -6.57 18.34 -4.52
CA GLY A 156 -7.44 18.98 -3.54
C GLY A 156 -6.65 19.59 -2.40
N SER A 157 -7.33 20.25 -1.45
CA SER A 157 -6.70 20.70 -0.21
C SER A 157 -6.49 19.52 0.74
N LEU A 158 -5.50 19.63 1.64
CA LEU A 158 -5.29 18.67 2.72
C LEU A 158 -6.57 18.40 3.53
N LYS A 159 -7.37 19.45 3.80
CA LYS A 159 -8.64 19.33 4.51
C LYS A 159 -9.64 18.46 3.76
N GLN A 160 -9.83 18.75 2.46
CA GLN A 160 -10.76 17.96 1.62
C GLN A 160 -10.33 16.50 1.55
N TYR A 161 -9.03 16.24 1.41
CA TYR A 161 -8.52 14.88 1.37
C TYR A 161 -8.65 14.16 2.74
N ALA A 162 -8.39 14.86 3.86
CA ALA A 162 -8.64 14.32 5.20
C ALA A 162 -10.11 13.98 5.46
N GLU A 163 -11.04 14.77 4.91
CA GLU A 163 -12.48 14.47 4.95
C GLU A 163 -12.84 13.27 4.06
N GLN A 164 -12.14 13.11 2.93
CA GLN A 164 -12.35 11.95 2.05
C GLN A 164 -11.90 10.66 2.73
N VAL A 165 -10.66 10.60 3.25
CA VAL A 165 -10.17 9.37 3.92
C VAL A 165 -10.99 9.04 5.18
N GLU A 166 -11.59 10.02 5.86
CA GLU A 166 -12.54 9.76 6.94
C GLU A 166 -13.79 9.02 6.45
N ARG A 167 -14.33 9.40 5.30
CA ARG A 167 -15.45 8.67 4.67
C ARG A 167 -15.06 7.26 4.22
N ASP A 168 -13.77 7.01 4.02
CA ASP A 168 -13.23 5.72 3.61
C ASP A 168 -12.96 4.75 4.78
N LEU A 169 -13.08 5.20 6.05
CA LEU A 169 -12.92 4.34 7.23
C LEU A 169 -13.75 3.03 7.20
N PRO A 170 -15.00 3.01 6.73
CA PRO A 170 -15.77 1.77 6.61
C PRO A 170 -15.22 0.77 5.58
N LYS A 171 -14.26 1.17 4.73
CA LYS A 171 -13.65 0.31 3.71
C LYS A 171 -12.46 -0.50 4.22
N PHE A 172 -12.11 -0.39 5.51
CA PHE A 172 -11.10 -1.25 6.10
C PHE A 172 -11.63 -2.68 6.24
N GLU A 173 -10.75 -3.63 5.97
CA GLU A 173 -11.06 -5.07 5.97
C GLU A 173 -11.04 -5.65 7.39
N THR A 174 -10.28 -5.01 8.30
CA THR A 174 -10.15 -5.42 9.70
C THR A 174 -10.57 -4.30 10.64
N GLU A 175 -11.14 -4.68 11.79
CA GLU A 175 -11.48 -3.73 12.85
C GLU A 175 -10.24 -3.03 13.39
N THR A 176 -9.11 -3.76 13.50
CA THR A 176 -7.82 -3.20 13.93
C THR A 176 -7.33 -2.12 12.95
N GLY A 177 -7.42 -2.39 11.65
CA GLY A 177 -7.06 -1.41 10.61
C GLY A 177 -7.87 -0.14 10.72
N ARG A 178 -9.19 -0.26 10.88
CA ARG A 178 -10.09 0.87 11.06
C ARG A 178 -9.74 1.70 12.32
N GLN A 179 -9.51 1.07 13.46
CA GLN A 179 -9.15 1.75 14.71
C GLN A 179 -7.79 2.47 14.62
N LEU A 180 -6.81 1.86 13.97
CA LEU A 180 -5.51 2.49 13.70
C LEU A 180 -5.67 3.71 12.80
N ALA A 181 -6.50 3.62 11.75
CA ALA A 181 -6.77 4.72 10.83
C ALA A 181 -7.47 5.89 11.52
N GLU A 182 -8.50 5.63 12.35
CA GLU A 182 -9.18 6.65 13.15
C GLU A 182 -8.20 7.39 14.07
N THR A 183 -7.34 6.62 14.76
CA THR A 183 -6.34 7.18 15.68
C THR A 183 -5.32 8.04 14.94
N GLU A 184 -4.80 7.54 13.82
CA GLU A 184 -3.79 8.26 13.04
C GLU A 184 -4.35 9.50 12.34
N LEU A 185 -5.58 9.43 11.84
CA LEU A 185 -6.26 10.59 11.25
C LEU A 185 -6.46 11.70 12.29
N ALA A 186 -6.88 11.35 13.51
CA ALA A 186 -7.03 12.33 14.59
C ALA A 186 -5.70 13.01 14.93
N ARG A 187 -4.61 12.25 15.00
CA ARG A 187 -3.24 12.78 15.21
C ARG A 187 -2.80 13.70 14.09
N SER A 188 -3.01 13.27 12.85
CA SER A 188 -2.62 14.02 11.65
C SER A 188 -3.41 15.32 11.52
N ARG A 189 -4.71 15.30 11.78
CA ARG A 189 -5.55 16.51 11.81
C ARG A 189 -5.08 17.50 12.87
N ALA A 190 -4.73 17.02 14.06
CA ALA A 190 -4.21 17.87 15.11
C ALA A 190 -2.85 18.48 14.74
N ALA A 191 -1.92 17.66 14.22
CA ALA A 191 -0.60 18.10 13.79
C ALA A 191 -0.62 19.13 12.65
N LEU A 192 -1.55 18.97 11.72
CA LEU A 192 -1.75 19.85 10.55
C LEU A 192 -2.73 21.00 10.82
N MET A 193 -3.27 21.10 12.05
CA MET A 193 -4.26 22.11 12.45
C MET A 193 -5.50 22.18 11.53
N LEU A 194 -5.91 21.07 10.95
CA LEU A 194 -7.00 21.03 9.96
C LEU A 194 -8.39 21.40 10.52
N HIS A 195 -8.49 21.52 11.84
CA HIS A 195 -9.70 22.04 12.52
C HIS A 195 -9.80 23.58 12.47
N VAL A 196 -8.70 24.26 12.10
CA VAL A 196 -8.63 25.73 12.00
C VAL A 196 -8.54 26.18 10.55
N LEU A 197 -7.80 25.44 9.73
CA LEU A 197 -7.60 25.71 8.30
C LEU A 197 -8.69 25.05 7.47
#